data_06fdcb6732e1999fe4d17c8a17cc6c2d
#
_entry.id   06fdcb6732e1999fe4d17c8a17cc6c2d
#
_cell.length_a   1.000
_cell.length_b   1.000
_cell.length_c   1.000
_cell.angle_alpha   90.00
_cell.angle_beta   90.00
_cell.angle_gamma   90.00
#
_symmetry.space_group_name_H-M   'P 1'
#
loop_
_entity.id
_entity.type
_entity.pdbx_description
1 polymer ?
#
loop_
_entity_poly.entity_id
_entity_poly.type
_entity_poly.pdbx_seq_one_letter_code
_entity_poly.pdbx_strand_id
1 'polypeptide(L)'
;MIAMLTATASAAEVPVPADHAERMERGVKRFQETVRGVLNEHCVKCHGGEKTKGDFDLTTREDLLRGGAEGVAVVPFNVAGSRLLRLVKREEEPHMPGTGPALSAEAVGALEAWIADGAAYDGPLVAGKKPARDKSAVSAEDRQWWAFRPLAKVEVPGAGHPVDAFVVKKAAEKGLGLAAAASPEVMLRRAYLVLTGLPPSPEEIAAYAAAPTAEAWDAVIDRLLAS
;
A
#
# COMPACT_ATOMS: atom_id res chain seq x y z
N MET A 1 -4.95 6.65 -39.97
CA MET A 1 -4.06 6.38 -38.81
C MET A 1 -4.26 7.53 -37.82
N ILE A 2 -5.12 7.35 -36.84
CA ILE A 2 -5.48 8.40 -35.86
C ILE A 2 -4.61 8.10 -34.62
N ALA A 3 -3.67 8.98 -34.31
CA ALA A 3 -2.86 8.92 -33.12
C ALA A 3 -3.70 9.39 -31.92
N MET A 4 -4.08 8.48 -31.03
CA MET A 4 -4.63 8.84 -29.72
C MET A 4 -3.49 9.37 -28.83
N LEU A 5 -3.48 10.68 -28.62
CA LEU A 5 -2.71 11.28 -27.52
C LEU A 5 -3.40 10.93 -26.19
N THR A 6 -2.84 10.02 -25.45
CA THR A 6 -3.18 9.81 -24.05
C THR A 6 -2.49 10.91 -23.24
N ALA A 7 -3.24 11.94 -22.87
CA ALA A 7 -2.79 12.91 -21.88
C ALA A 7 -2.78 12.24 -20.51
N THR A 8 -1.60 11.82 -20.03
CA THR A 8 -1.40 11.49 -18.63
C THR A 8 -1.45 12.78 -17.84
N ALA A 9 -2.56 13.01 -17.13
CA ALA A 9 -2.64 14.08 -16.14
C ALA A 9 -1.63 13.73 -15.01
N SER A 10 -0.47 14.36 -15.07
CA SER A 10 0.46 14.41 -13.93
C SER A 10 -0.26 15.13 -12.79
N ALA A 11 -0.42 14.47 -11.65
CA ALA A 11 -0.84 15.15 -10.43
C ALA A 11 0.19 16.27 -10.17
N ALA A 12 -0.22 17.52 -10.34
CA ALA A 12 0.63 18.66 -10.07
C ALA A 12 1.05 18.57 -8.59
N GLU A 13 2.34 18.36 -8.34
CA GLU A 13 2.89 18.44 -6.99
C GLU A 13 2.59 19.84 -6.44
N VAL A 14 1.76 19.91 -5.40
CA VAL A 14 1.51 21.18 -4.71
C VAL A 14 2.79 21.53 -3.99
N PRO A 15 3.45 22.67 -4.33
CA PRO A 15 4.71 23.02 -3.70
C PRO A 15 4.50 23.21 -2.20
N VAL A 16 5.31 22.51 -1.40
CA VAL A 16 5.27 22.63 0.06
C VAL A 16 5.81 24.01 0.43
N PRO A 17 5.03 24.86 1.11
CA PRO A 17 5.47 26.20 1.47
C PRO A 17 6.62 26.15 2.48
N ALA A 18 7.51 27.16 2.46
CA ALA A 18 8.68 27.21 3.33
C ALA A 18 8.29 27.25 4.84
N ASP A 19 7.13 27.82 5.16
CA ASP A 19 6.55 27.90 6.50
C ASP A 19 5.54 26.75 6.80
N HIS A 20 5.73 25.60 6.14
CA HIS A 20 4.84 24.46 6.24
C HIS A 20 4.55 24.02 7.68
N ALA A 21 5.60 23.87 8.50
CA ALA A 21 5.46 23.42 9.87
C ALA A 21 4.58 24.36 10.71
N GLU A 22 4.82 25.67 10.61
CA GLU A 22 4.07 26.68 11.33
C GLU A 22 2.61 26.77 10.86
N ARG A 23 2.37 26.63 9.54
CA ARG A 23 1.01 26.57 9.00
C ARG A 23 0.27 25.34 9.51
N MET A 24 0.88 24.18 9.47
CA MET A 24 0.26 22.94 9.95
C MET A 24 -0.10 23.04 11.44
N GLU A 25 0.76 23.66 12.28
CA GLU A 25 0.46 23.88 13.69
C GLU A 25 -0.75 24.80 13.87
N ARG A 26 -0.79 25.93 13.15
CA ARG A 26 -1.97 26.81 13.14
C ARG A 26 -3.23 26.09 12.64
N GLY A 27 -3.10 25.28 11.61
CA GLY A 27 -4.17 24.48 11.04
C GLY A 27 -4.75 23.49 12.04
N VAL A 28 -3.91 22.78 12.80
CA VAL A 28 -4.33 21.90 13.91
C VAL A 28 -5.10 22.69 14.97
N LYS A 29 -4.59 23.84 15.39
CA LYS A 29 -5.29 24.69 16.37
C LYS A 29 -6.67 25.12 15.89
N ARG A 30 -6.78 25.62 14.64
CA ARG A 30 -8.07 25.98 14.03
C ARG A 30 -9.02 24.80 13.94
N PHE A 31 -8.48 23.61 13.61
CA PHE A 31 -9.28 22.40 13.55
C PHE A 31 -9.89 22.08 14.91
N GLN A 32 -9.11 22.13 15.98
CA GLN A 32 -9.57 21.86 17.35
C GLN A 32 -10.62 22.88 17.84
N GLU A 33 -10.37 24.17 17.60
CA GLU A 33 -11.18 25.25 18.14
C GLU A 33 -12.51 25.45 17.40
N THR A 34 -12.53 25.22 16.07
CA THR A 34 -13.69 25.61 15.25
C THR A 34 -14.06 24.59 14.19
N VAL A 35 -13.09 24.18 13.34
CA VAL A 35 -13.40 23.43 12.10
C VAL A 35 -13.97 22.05 12.39
N ARG A 36 -13.48 21.37 13.42
CA ARG A 36 -14.02 20.07 13.87
C ARG A 36 -15.51 20.17 14.16
N GLY A 37 -15.95 21.22 14.83
CA GLY A 37 -17.37 21.48 15.12
C GLY A 37 -18.19 21.65 13.83
N VAL A 38 -17.72 22.52 12.94
CA VAL A 38 -18.37 22.78 11.64
C VAL A 38 -18.50 21.50 10.80
N LEU A 39 -17.43 20.72 10.68
CA LEU A 39 -17.44 19.49 9.90
C LEU A 39 -18.38 18.44 10.50
N ASN A 40 -18.36 18.25 11.82
CA ASN A 40 -19.24 17.30 12.49
C ASN A 40 -20.72 17.66 12.33
N GLU A 41 -21.07 18.93 12.49
CA GLU A 41 -22.45 19.39 12.44
C GLU A 41 -23.03 19.36 11.02
N HIS A 42 -22.25 19.80 10.04
CA HIS A 42 -22.77 20.07 8.70
C HIS A 42 -22.37 19.07 7.62
N CYS A 43 -21.30 18.28 7.82
CA CYS A 43 -20.68 17.48 6.76
C CYS A 43 -20.66 15.97 7.04
N VAL A 44 -20.27 15.55 8.25
CA VAL A 44 -20.02 14.15 8.63
C VAL A 44 -21.23 13.26 8.40
N LYS A 45 -22.46 13.77 8.62
CA LYS A 45 -23.68 12.99 8.43
C LYS A 45 -23.81 12.39 7.02
N CYS A 46 -23.29 13.08 6.00
CA CYS A 46 -23.33 12.63 4.61
C CYS A 46 -21.96 12.14 4.11
N HIS A 47 -20.88 12.60 4.72
CA HIS A 47 -19.50 12.38 4.27
C HIS A 47 -18.62 11.72 5.33
N GLY A 48 -19.18 10.88 6.20
CA GLY A 48 -18.44 10.25 7.31
C GLY A 48 -18.94 8.88 7.75
N GLY A 49 -19.90 8.29 7.04
CA GLY A 49 -20.46 6.97 7.35
C GLY A 49 -19.81 5.81 6.58
N GLU A 50 -20.41 4.63 6.69
CA GLU A 50 -20.01 3.45 5.88
C GLU A 50 -20.26 3.66 4.38
N LYS A 51 -21.33 4.40 4.03
CA LYS A 51 -21.66 4.81 2.66
C LYS A 51 -21.62 6.32 2.58
N THR A 52 -20.59 6.85 1.97
CA THR A 52 -20.39 8.28 1.81
C THR A 52 -21.01 8.77 0.51
N LYS A 53 -21.71 9.91 0.55
CA LYS A 53 -22.25 10.53 -0.67
C LYS A 53 -21.11 11.01 -1.56
N GLY A 54 -21.19 10.67 -2.86
CA GLY A 54 -20.17 11.02 -3.85
C GLY A 54 -18.81 10.37 -3.58
N ASP A 55 -18.77 9.24 -2.86
CA ASP A 55 -17.54 8.54 -2.44
C ASP A 55 -16.52 9.45 -1.72
N PHE A 56 -17.01 10.60 -1.20
CA PHE A 56 -16.19 11.57 -0.48
C PHE A 56 -16.31 11.37 1.02
N ASP A 57 -15.23 10.97 1.68
CA ASP A 57 -15.11 10.83 3.13
C ASP A 57 -14.17 11.91 3.68
N LEU A 58 -14.63 12.64 4.69
CA LEU A 58 -13.85 13.69 5.33
C LEU A 58 -13.53 13.37 6.80
N THR A 59 -13.74 12.15 7.23
CA THR A 59 -13.54 11.76 8.63
C THR A 59 -12.08 11.67 9.03
N THR A 60 -11.18 11.48 8.09
CA THR A 60 -9.73 11.56 8.29
C THR A 60 -9.12 12.55 7.29
N ARG A 61 -7.92 13.07 7.60
CA ARG A 61 -7.21 13.96 6.68
C ARG A 61 -6.88 13.26 5.36
N GLU A 62 -6.45 12.02 5.44
CA GLU A 62 -6.09 11.20 4.29
C GLU A 62 -7.27 11.01 3.34
N ASP A 63 -8.44 10.69 3.88
CA ASP A 63 -9.66 10.51 3.09
C ASP A 63 -10.15 11.83 2.49
N LEU A 64 -10.08 12.94 3.25
CA LEU A 64 -10.38 14.28 2.74
C LEU A 64 -9.52 14.63 1.52
N LEU A 65 -8.21 14.38 1.59
CA LEU A 65 -7.27 14.72 0.53
C LEU A 65 -7.35 13.77 -0.68
N ARG A 66 -7.78 12.54 -0.47
CA ARG A 66 -8.06 11.60 -1.57
C ARG A 66 -9.16 12.13 -2.47
N GLY A 67 -10.14 12.86 -1.92
CA GLY A 67 -11.32 13.32 -2.65
C GLY A 67 -12.38 12.23 -2.82
N GLY A 68 -13.28 12.43 -3.75
CA GLY A 68 -14.40 11.54 -4.06
C GLY A 68 -14.58 11.27 -5.54
N ALA A 69 -15.77 10.82 -5.95
CA ALA A 69 -16.11 10.48 -7.34
C ALA A 69 -15.85 11.63 -8.32
N GLU A 70 -16.01 12.88 -7.87
CA GLU A 70 -15.77 14.08 -8.68
C GLU A 70 -14.33 14.62 -8.57
N GLY A 71 -13.41 13.83 -8.01
CA GLY A 71 -12.02 14.20 -7.84
C GLY A 71 -11.68 14.88 -6.52
N VAL A 72 -10.57 15.61 -6.49
CA VAL A 72 -10.03 16.25 -5.28
C VAL A 72 -10.91 17.43 -4.86
N ALA A 73 -11.44 17.38 -3.64
CA ALA A 73 -12.30 18.42 -3.08
C ALA A 73 -11.53 19.50 -2.31
N VAL A 74 -10.39 19.15 -1.72
CA VAL A 74 -9.53 20.04 -0.92
C VAL A 74 -8.09 19.92 -1.38
N VAL A 75 -7.49 21.06 -1.73
CA VAL A 75 -6.07 21.18 -2.07
C VAL A 75 -5.39 21.94 -0.92
N PRO A 76 -4.55 21.28 -0.11
CA PRO A 76 -3.87 21.94 1.02
C PRO A 76 -3.09 23.17 0.56
N PHE A 77 -3.13 24.23 1.36
CA PHE A 77 -2.49 25.52 1.10
C PHE A 77 -3.03 26.30 -0.11
N ASN A 78 -4.07 25.77 -0.79
CA ASN A 78 -4.67 26.38 -1.99
C ASN A 78 -6.18 26.54 -1.83
N VAL A 79 -6.59 27.70 -1.31
CA VAL A 79 -8.01 28.08 -1.10
C VAL A 79 -8.76 28.09 -2.43
N ALA A 80 -8.22 28.76 -3.44
CA ALA A 80 -8.88 28.90 -4.75
C ALA A 80 -9.02 27.57 -5.50
N GLY A 81 -8.05 26.65 -5.33
CA GLY A 81 -8.08 25.32 -5.93
C GLY A 81 -9.00 24.34 -5.21
N SER A 82 -9.50 24.68 -4.02
CA SER A 82 -10.32 23.80 -3.21
C SER A 82 -11.80 23.92 -3.56
N ARG A 83 -12.31 22.90 -4.28
CA ARG A 83 -13.71 22.83 -4.74
C ARG A 83 -14.70 22.88 -3.57
N LEU A 84 -14.35 22.26 -2.42
CA LEU A 84 -15.18 22.27 -1.21
C LEU A 84 -15.66 23.68 -0.87
N LEU A 85 -14.79 24.68 -0.98
CA LEU A 85 -15.17 26.09 -0.67
C LEU A 85 -16.18 26.65 -1.65
N ARG A 86 -16.05 26.38 -2.95
CA ARG A 86 -17.04 26.82 -3.95
C ARG A 86 -18.42 26.21 -3.69
N LEU A 87 -18.44 24.92 -3.30
CA LEU A 87 -19.69 24.22 -2.99
C LEU A 87 -20.37 24.80 -1.72
N VAL A 88 -19.62 25.08 -0.64
CA VAL A 88 -20.19 25.64 0.60
C VAL A 88 -20.55 27.13 0.49
N LYS A 89 -19.87 27.87 -0.39
CA LYS A 89 -20.22 29.26 -0.75
C LYS A 89 -21.38 29.37 -1.73
N ARG A 90 -21.85 28.24 -2.26
CA ARG A 90 -22.89 28.15 -3.28
C ARG A 90 -22.52 28.80 -4.63
N GLU A 91 -21.23 28.80 -4.95
CA GLU A 91 -20.66 29.28 -6.21
C GLU A 91 -20.67 28.18 -7.29
N GLU A 92 -20.83 26.91 -6.88
CA GLU A 92 -20.85 25.73 -7.74
C GLU A 92 -21.89 24.71 -7.26
N GLU A 93 -22.54 24.01 -8.19
CA GLU A 93 -23.46 22.90 -7.89
C GLU A 93 -22.71 21.55 -7.74
N PRO A 94 -23.21 20.64 -6.87
CA PRO A 94 -24.35 20.78 -5.97
C PRO A 94 -24.00 21.65 -4.76
N HIS A 95 -24.88 22.54 -4.35
CA HIS A 95 -24.64 23.36 -3.14
C HIS A 95 -24.49 22.50 -1.89
N MET A 96 -23.53 22.86 -1.03
CA MET A 96 -23.32 22.20 0.25
C MET A 96 -23.51 23.16 1.45
N PRO A 97 -24.08 22.69 2.56
CA PRO A 97 -24.74 21.38 2.75
C PRO A 97 -25.92 21.21 1.78
N GLY A 98 -26.11 19.97 1.26
CA GLY A 98 -27.21 19.66 0.32
C GLY A 98 -28.61 19.73 0.95
N THR A 99 -28.71 19.84 2.28
CA THR A 99 -29.93 20.00 3.06
C THR A 99 -29.69 21.01 4.17
N GLY A 100 -30.68 21.88 4.41
CA GLY A 100 -30.58 22.93 5.43
C GLY A 100 -30.05 24.27 4.90
N PRO A 101 -29.81 25.23 5.81
CA PRO A 101 -29.31 26.57 5.45
C PRO A 101 -27.87 26.53 4.96
N ALA A 102 -27.46 27.61 4.29
CA ALA A 102 -26.05 27.84 3.99
C ALA A 102 -25.24 27.96 5.29
N LEU A 103 -23.94 27.66 5.21
CA LEU A 103 -23.02 27.90 6.33
C LEU A 103 -22.95 29.40 6.63
N SER A 104 -22.70 29.74 7.91
CA SER A 104 -22.44 31.14 8.29
C SER A 104 -21.12 31.63 7.68
N ALA A 105 -21.00 32.95 7.53
CA ALA A 105 -19.77 33.55 7.01
C ALA A 105 -18.54 33.20 7.88
N GLU A 106 -18.75 33.08 9.21
CA GLU A 106 -17.69 32.67 10.13
C GLU A 106 -17.25 31.21 9.89
N ALA A 107 -18.20 30.28 9.66
CA ALA A 107 -17.90 28.89 9.37
C ALA A 107 -17.14 28.74 8.05
N VAL A 108 -17.56 29.47 7.01
CA VAL A 108 -16.86 29.50 5.71
C VAL A 108 -15.46 30.07 5.86
N GLY A 109 -15.29 31.19 6.58
CA GLY A 109 -13.99 31.80 6.84
C GLY A 109 -13.04 30.88 7.64
N ALA A 110 -13.59 30.11 8.60
CA ALA A 110 -12.81 29.12 9.33
C ALA A 110 -12.30 28.00 8.43
N LEU A 111 -13.15 27.49 7.52
CA LEU A 111 -12.74 26.49 6.51
C LEU A 111 -11.67 27.03 5.55
N GLU A 112 -11.82 28.27 5.08
CA GLU A 112 -10.83 28.92 4.23
C GLU A 112 -9.46 29.04 4.90
N ALA A 113 -9.43 29.56 6.12
CA ALA A 113 -8.20 29.73 6.87
C ALA A 113 -7.54 28.38 7.23
N TRP A 114 -8.35 27.36 7.52
CA TRP A 114 -7.87 26.02 7.78
C TRP A 114 -7.25 25.36 6.52
N ILE A 115 -7.88 25.52 5.35
CA ILE A 115 -7.32 25.03 4.09
C ILE A 115 -6.04 25.77 3.73
N ALA A 116 -5.99 27.10 3.93
CA ALA A 116 -4.80 27.90 3.75
C ALA A 116 -3.63 27.42 4.65
N ASP A 117 -3.94 26.94 5.84
CA ASP A 117 -2.98 26.36 6.79
C ASP A 117 -2.76 24.82 6.59
N GLY A 118 -3.16 24.26 5.42
CA GLY A 118 -2.82 22.91 5.03
C GLY A 118 -3.85 21.84 5.37
N ALA A 119 -5.06 22.21 5.75
CA ALA A 119 -6.16 21.30 6.10
C ALA A 119 -5.73 20.24 7.14
N ALA A 120 -5.09 20.69 8.23
CA ALA A 120 -4.52 19.81 9.25
C ALA A 120 -5.60 19.25 10.18
N TYR A 121 -5.42 18.01 10.61
CA TYR A 121 -6.24 17.31 11.62
C TYR A 121 -5.37 16.98 12.84
N ASP A 122 -5.97 16.91 14.01
CA ASP A 122 -5.34 16.36 15.22
C ASP A 122 -5.74 14.88 15.46
N GLY A 123 -6.71 14.38 14.71
CA GLY A 123 -7.22 13.02 14.75
C GLY A 123 -8.51 12.87 13.96
N PRO A 124 -9.05 11.66 13.80
CA PRO A 124 -10.27 11.43 13.04
C PRO A 124 -11.48 12.13 13.66
N LEU A 125 -12.47 12.52 12.84
CA LEU A 125 -13.74 13.09 13.27
C LEU A 125 -14.65 12.04 13.92
N VAL A 126 -14.54 10.79 13.50
CA VAL A 126 -15.29 9.66 14.06
C VAL A 126 -14.31 8.76 14.82
N ALA A 127 -14.60 8.51 16.10
CA ALA A 127 -13.76 7.69 16.96
C ALA A 127 -13.56 6.27 16.37
N GLY A 128 -12.32 5.80 16.38
CA GLY A 128 -11.96 4.48 15.84
C GLY A 128 -11.90 4.39 14.31
N LYS A 129 -12.28 5.44 13.59
CA LYS A 129 -12.15 5.47 12.13
C LYS A 129 -10.67 5.51 11.75
N LYS A 130 -10.26 4.56 10.93
CA LYS A 130 -8.96 4.58 10.27
C LYS A 130 -9.15 5.11 8.84
N PRO A 131 -8.17 5.83 8.27
CA PRO A 131 -8.24 6.25 6.88
C PRO A 131 -8.41 5.04 5.97
N ALA A 132 -9.15 5.21 4.88
CA ALA A 132 -9.21 4.20 3.84
C ALA A 132 -7.80 3.95 3.33
N ARG A 133 -7.35 2.71 3.42
CA ARG A 133 -5.97 2.35 3.07
C ARG A 133 -5.72 2.65 1.60
N ASP A 134 -4.87 3.61 1.31
CA ASP A 134 -4.31 3.78 -0.03
C ASP A 134 -3.48 2.53 -0.36
N LYS A 135 -3.97 1.73 -1.31
CA LYS A 135 -3.30 0.47 -1.71
C LYS A 135 -1.93 0.70 -2.34
N SER A 136 -1.64 1.93 -2.76
CA SER A 136 -0.35 2.32 -3.32
C SER A 136 0.65 2.81 -2.25
N ALA A 137 0.17 3.22 -1.08
CA ALA A 137 1.01 3.74 0.00
C ALA A 137 1.50 2.63 0.93
N VAL A 138 2.82 2.53 1.08
CA VAL A 138 3.47 1.62 2.03
C VAL A 138 3.49 2.27 3.42
N SER A 139 2.67 1.76 4.34
CA SER A 139 2.59 2.25 5.72
C SER A 139 3.82 1.85 6.56
N ALA A 140 3.97 2.43 7.74
CA ALA A 140 4.98 2.00 8.70
C ALA A 140 4.75 0.56 9.18
N GLU A 141 3.48 0.14 9.30
CA GLU A 141 3.10 -1.25 9.62
C GLU A 141 3.51 -2.21 8.49
N ASP A 142 3.30 -1.83 7.22
CA ASP A 142 3.70 -2.65 6.07
C ASP A 142 5.21 -2.89 6.04
N ARG A 143 6.00 -1.88 6.40
CA ARG A 143 7.46 -2.01 6.51
C ARG A 143 7.91 -2.94 7.63
N GLN A 144 7.05 -3.18 8.65
CA GLN A 144 7.29 -4.15 9.70
C GLN A 144 6.92 -5.59 9.29
N TRP A 145 6.28 -5.77 8.13
CA TRP A 145 6.01 -7.09 7.62
C TRP A 145 7.31 -7.88 7.42
N TRP A 146 7.32 -9.14 7.80
CA TRP A 146 8.53 -9.96 7.85
C TRP A 146 9.35 -9.94 6.54
N ALA A 147 8.68 -9.91 5.37
CA ALA A 147 9.32 -9.93 4.06
C ALA A 147 10.05 -8.61 3.69
N PHE A 148 9.74 -7.50 4.38
CA PHE A 148 10.36 -6.19 4.15
C PHE A 148 11.39 -5.81 5.22
N ARG A 149 11.55 -6.67 6.22
CA ARG A 149 12.55 -6.44 7.27
C ARG A 149 13.94 -6.87 6.78
N PRO A 150 15.01 -6.20 7.21
CA PRO A 150 16.35 -6.67 6.92
C PRO A 150 16.52 -8.13 7.34
N LEU A 151 17.27 -8.91 6.55
CA LEU A 151 17.55 -10.30 6.87
C LEU A 151 18.31 -10.38 8.19
N ALA A 152 17.77 -11.14 9.13
CA ALA A 152 18.45 -11.43 10.37
C ALA A 152 19.39 -12.63 10.16
N LYS A 153 20.56 -12.60 10.81
CA LYS A 153 21.44 -13.78 10.90
C LYS A 153 20.77 -14.79 11.80
N VAL A 154 20.37 -15.92 11.21
CA VAL A 154 19.71 -17.02 11.94
C VAL A 154 20.72 -18.12 12.19
N GLU A 155 20.79 -18.63 13.42
CA GLU A 155 21.62 -19.80 13.74
C GLU A 155 21.00 -21.07 13.13
N VAL A 156 21.83 -21.82 12.41
CA VAL A 156 21.43 -23.10 11.82
C VAL A 156 21.29 -24.15 12.93
N PRO A 157 20.14 -24.83 13.07
CA PRO A 157 19.85 -25.68 14.22
C PRO A 157 20.55 -27.06 14.23
N GLY A 158 21.52 -27.30 13.36
CA GLY A 158 22.22 -28.59 13.26
C GLY A 158 23.35 -28.56 12.24
N ALA A 159 23.96 -29.70 12.01
CA ALA A 159 25.01 -29.89 11.00
C ALA A 159 24.41 -30.21 9.61
N GLY A 160 25.18 -30.01 8.56
CA GLY A 160 24.79 -30.27 7.18
C GLY A 160 24.26 -29.04 6.45
N HIS A 161 23.48 -29.25 5.39
CA HIS A 161 22.94 -28.15 4.61
C HIS A 161 21.91 -27.35 5.45
N PRO A 162 22.01 -26.02 5.51
CA PRO A 162 21.14 -25.20 6.38
C PRO A 162 19.64 -25.43 6.17
N VAL A 163 19.20 -25.59 4.94
CA VAL A 163 17.79 -25.86 4.62
C VAL A 163 17.33 -27.17 5.23
N ASP A 164 18.13 -28.24 5.10
CA ASP A 164 17.80 -29.54 5.68
C ASP A 164 17.76 -29.49 7.19
N ALA A 165 18.67 -28.77 7.84
CA ALA A 165 18.70 -28.61 9.28
C ALA A 165 17.40 -27.98 9.81
N PHE A 166 16.88 -26.93 9.15
CA PHE A 166 15.59 -26.33 9.50
C PHE A 166 14.41 -27.26 9.24
N VAL A 167 14.41 -27.97 8.10
CA VAL A 167 13.36 -28.92 7.74
C VAL A 167 13.32 -30.08 8.74
N VAL A 168 14.48 -30.66 9.05
CA VAL A 168 14.59 -31.76 10.04
C VAL A 168 14.09 -31.31 11.41
N LYS A 169 14.53 -30.14 11.88
CA LYS A 169 14.05 -29.59 13.16
C LYS A 169 12.52 -29.48 13.18
N LYS A 170 11.94 -28.95 12.10
CA LYS A 170 10.49 -28.76 12.03
C LYS A 170 9.72 -30.08 11.92
N ALA A 171 10.24 -31.03 11.15
CA ALA A 171 9.68 -32.38 11.04
C ALA A 171 9.71 -33.13 12.37
N ALA A 172 10.81 -33.03 13.12
CA ALA A 172 10.97 -33.65 14.43
C ALA A 172 9.92 -33.19 15.45
N GLU A 173 9.47 -31.94 15.40
CA GLU A 173 8.36 -31.43 16.23
C GLU A 173 7.05 -32.23 16.04
N LYS A 174 6.92 -32.93 14.93
CA LYS A 174 5.76 -33.78 14.58
C LYS A 174 6.09 -35.27 14.63
N GLY A 175 7.26 -35.66 15.15
CA GLY A 175 7.71 -37.04 15.16
C GLY A 175 8.06 -37.58 13.75
N LEU A 176 8.33 -36.72 12.79
CA LEU A 176 8.66 -37.10 11.42
C LEU A 176 10.15 -36.96 11.18
N GLY A 177 10.69 -37.78 10.26
CA GLY A 177 12.04 -37.67 9.71
C GLY A 177 12.01 -37.37 8.23
N LEU A 178 13.21 -37.13 7.63
CA LEU A 178 13.35 -37.07 6.19
C LEU A 178 13.12 -38.45 5.59
N ALA A 179 12.52 -38.50 4.40
CA ALA A 179 12.47 -39.72 3.60
C ALA A 179 13.87 -40.13 3.14
N ALA A 180 14.02 -41.38 2.72
CA ALA A 180 15.26 -41.84 2.08
C ALA A 180 15.60 -40.98 0.85
N ALA A 181 16.90 -40.83 0.56
CA ALA A 181 17.35 -40.12 -0.61
C ALA A 181 16.74 -40.72 -1.88
N ALA A 182 16.37 -39.88 -2.84
CA ALA A 182 15.86 -40.30 -4.12
C ALA A 182 16.99 -40.99 -4.91
N SER A 183 16.62 -41.94 -5.81
CA SER A 183 17.62 -42.54 -6.73
C SER A 183 18.19 -41.49 -7.70
N PRO A 184 19.38 -41.70 -8.25
CA PRO A 184 20.00 -40.82 -9.23
C PRO A 184 19.10 -40.47 -10.41
N GLU A 185 18.36 -41.44 -10.92
CA GLU A 185 17.41 -41.23 -12.04
C GLU A 185 16.27 -40.31 -11.66
N VAL A 186 15.73 -40.47 -10.44
CA VAL A 186 14.64 -39.63 -9.93
C VAL A 186 15.15 -38.20 -9.67
N MET A 187 16.36 -38.07 -9.14
CA MET A 187 16.98 -36.75 -8.93
C MET A 187 17.19 -36.03 -10.26
N LEU A 188 17.79 -36.72 -11.26
CA LEU A 188 18.01 -36.15 -12.57
C LEU A 188 16.71 -35.71 -13.24
N ARG A 189 15.71 -36.58 -13.23
CA ARG A 189 14.38 -36.26 -13.78
C ARG A 189 13.75 -35.02 -13.12
N ARG A 190 13.85 -34.88 -11.80
CA ARG A 190 13.35 -33.69 -11.06
C ARG A 190 14.08 -32.42 -11.50
N ALA A 191 15.41 -32.46 -11.60
CA ALA A 191 16.20 -31.30 -12.03
C ALA A 191 15.78 -30.84 -13.44
N TYR A 192 15.67 -31.74 -14.38
CA TYR A 192 15.23 -31.43 -15.73
C TYR A 192 13.84 -30.81 -15.77
N LEU A 193 12.87 -31.42 -15.12
CA LEU A 193 11.50 -30.91 -15.11
C LEU A 193 11.39 -29.53 -14.44
N VAL A 194 12.17 -29.28 -13.36
CA VAL A 194 12.15 -28.00 -12.65
C VAL A 194 12.84 -26.90 -13.44
N LEU A 195 13.98 -27.20 -14.09
CA LEU A 195 14.81 -26.18 -14.75
C LEU A 195 14.42 -25.93 -16.21
N THR A 196 13.98 -26.97 -16.93
CA THR A 196 13.69 -26.87 -18.37
C THR A 196 12.23 -27.16 -18.72
N GLY A 197 11.46 -27.75 -17.82
CA GLY A 197 10.09 -28.21 -18.07
C GLY A 197 10.02 -29.50 -18.90
N LEU A 198 11.14 -30.09 -19.30
CA LEU A 198 11.23 -31.29 -20.12
C LEU A 198 11.92 -32.44 -19.37
N PRO A 199 11.60 -33.73 -19.64
CA PRO A 199 12.31 -34.84 -19.04
C PRO A 199 13.69 -35.02 -19.71
N PRO A 200 14.67 -35.62 -18.98
CA PRO A 200 15.93 -36.04 -19.60
C PRO A 200 15.72 -37.18 -20.63
N SER A 201 16.64 -37.32 -21.58
CA SER A 201 16.66 -38.48 -22.49
C SER A 201 17.07 -39.76 -21.76
N PRO A 202 16.74 -40.94 -22.32
CA PRO A 202 17.20 -42.21 -21.76
C PRO A 202 18.73 -42.31 -21.65
N GLU A 203 19.45 -41.76 -22.61
CA GLU A 203 20.91 -41.73 -22.65
C GLU A 203 21.47 -40.85 -21.51
N GLU A 204 20.87 -39.70 -21.27
CA GLU A 204 21.27 -38.81 -20.17
C GLU A 204 21.03 -39.45 -18.80
N ILE A 205 19.91 -40.17 -18.66
CA ILE A 205 19.60 -40.92 -17.43
C ILE A 205 20.66 -41.99 -17.21
N ALA A 206 20.97 -42.80 -18.26
CA ALA A 206 21.97 -43.88 -18.17
C ALA A 206 23.38 -43.35 -17.85
N ALA A 207 23.78 -42.26 -18.52
CA ALA A 207 25.08 -41.62 -18.29
C ALA A 207 25.24 -41.10 -16.84
N TYR A 208 24.25 -40.43 -16.30
CA TYR A 208 24.31 -39.94 -14.92
C TYR A 208 24.22 -41.08 -13.90
N ALA A 209 23.33 -42.05 -14.10
CA ALA A 209 23.18 -43.19 -13.20
C ALA A 209 24.41 -44.09 -13.11
N ALA A 210 25.24 -44.14 -14.16
CA ALA A 210 26.48 -44.90 -14.18
C ALA A 210 27.56 -44.34 -13.20
N ALA A 211 27.58 -43.02 -12.96
CA ALA A 211 28.54 -42.37 -12.07
C ALA A 211 27.92 -41.14 -11.38
N PRO A 212 27.02 -41.31 -10.40
CA PRO A 212 26.28 -40.23 -9.78
C PRO A 212 27.11 -39.58 -8.67
N THR A 213 28.14 -38.82 -9.04
CA THR A 213 28.98 -38.04 -8.11
C THR A 213 28.49 -36.63 -7.95
N ALA A 214 28.97 -35.92 -6.91
CA ALA A 214 28.65 -34.52 -6.69
C ALA A 214 29.06 -33.64 -7.89
N GLU A 215 30.26 -33.89 -8.43
CA GLU A 215 30.79 -33.16 -9.59
C GLU A 215 29.95 -33.41 -10.86
N ALA A 216 29.49 -34.64 -11.06
CA ALA A 216 28.58 -34.96 -12.17
C ALA A 216 27.22 -34.27 -12.00
N TRP A 217 26.74 -34.16 -10.77
CA TRP A 217 25.52 -33.44 -10.46
C TRP A 217 25.64 -31.95 -10.76
N ASP A 218 26.70 -31.29 -10.26
CA ASP A 218 26.95 -29.87 -10.49
C ASP A 218 27.07 -29.59 -12.02
N ALA A 219 27.79 -30.42 -12.76
CA ALA A 219 27.90 -30.29 -14.22
C ALA A 219 26.54 -30.40 -14.93
N VAL A 220 25.66 -31.28 -14.47
CA VAL A 220 24.27 -31.37 -15.00
C VAL A 220 23.50 -30.09 -14.71
N ILE A 221 23.54 -29.60 -13.48
CA ILE A 221 22.81 -28.38 -13.07
C ILE A 221 23.32 -27.18 -13.88
N ASP A 222 24.63 -26.97 -13.95
CA ASP A 222 25.23 -25.85 -14.71
C ASP A 222 24.81 -25.89 -16.18
N ARG A 223 24.81 -27.07 -16.81
CA ARG A 223 24.36 -27.24 -18.20
C ARG A 223 22.89 -26.90 -18.37
N LEU A 224 22.03 -27.33 -17.43
CA LEU A 224 20.60 -27.04 -17.49
C LEU A 224 20.29 -25.55 -17.27
N LEU A 225 21.05 -24.87 -16.41
CA LEU A 225 20.93 -23.44 -16.19
C LEU A 225 21.43 -22.60 -17.39
N ALA A 226 22.30 -23.15 -18.22
CA ALA A 226 22.81 -22.48 -19.41
C ALA A 226 22.00 -22.74 -20.70
N SER A 227 20.91 -23.53 -20.63
CA SER A 227 20.08 -23.96 -21.79
C SER A 227 18.97 -22.96 -22.15
#